data_9f62ccbe3ea685c14610ba58fd43e47f
#
_entry.id   9f62ccbe3ea685c14610ba58fd43e47f
#
_cell.length_a   1.000
_cell.length_b   1.000
_cell.length_c   1.000
_cell.angle_alpha   90.00
_cell.angle_beta   90.00
_cell.angle_gamma   90.00
#
_symmetry.space_group_name_H-M   'P 1'
#
loop_
_entity.id
_entity.type
_entity.pdbx_description
1 polymer ?
#
loop_
_entity_poly.entity_id
_entity_poly.type
_entity_poly.pdbx_seq_one_letter_code
_entity_poly.pdbx_strand_id
1 'polypeptide(L)'
;MVERVIDGIKLKMVSAVGEADDEIYVWLEDDQIMCCGDNYYGCWPNLYAIRGTMYRDVATWIDTLNEILNYPAVALLPGHTRVLWQNEIKAIVGTFRDAIEDILFKTLDCMNQGMSLEETVKNVKLAPIYQDKEYLG
;
A
#
# COMPACT_ATOMS: atom_id res chain seq x y z
N MET A 1 6.38 16.36 -5.06
CA MET A 1 6.95 16.46 -3.71
C MET A 1 7.01 17.91 -3.28
N VAL A 2 6.63 18.21 -2.05
CA VAL A 2 6.68 19.56 -1.44
C VAL A 2 7.34 19.45 -0.07
N GLU A 3 8.34 20.30 0.18
CA GLU A 3 9.01 20.38 1.48
C GLU A 3 8.56 21.64 2.23
N ARG A 4 8.37 21.52 3.53
CA ARG A 4 7.97 22.62 4.43
C ARG A 4 8.67 22.49 5.77
N VAL A 5 8.82 23.63 6.43
CA VAL A 5 9.16 23.71 7.85
C VAL A 5 8.01 24.40 8.55
N ILE A 6 7.38 23.72 9.47
CA ILE A 6 6.25 24.24 10.24
C ILE A 6 6.62 24.15 11.72
N ASP A 7 6.71 25.29 12.39
CA ASP A 7 7.08 25.38 13.81
C ASP A 7 8.38 24.60 14.15
N GLY A 8 9.36 24.69 13.24
CA GLY A 8 10.66 24.01 13.37
C GLY A 8 10.68 22.55 12.90
N ILE A 9 9.52 21.94 12.59
CA ILE A 9 9.43 20.55 12.12
C ILE A 9 9.58 20.53 10.60
N LYS A 10 10.56 19.77 10.12
CA LYS A 10 10.77 19.53 8.69
C LYS A 10 9.89 18.39 8.21
N LEU A 11 9.11 18.64 7.18
CA LEU A 11 8.26 17.63 6.58
C LEU A 11 8.34 17.64 5.05
N LYS A 12 8.21 16.44 4.47
CA LYS A 12 8.07 16.23 3.02
C LYS A 12 6.69 15.64 2.75
N MET A 13 5.93 16.29 1.87
CA MET A 13 4.66 15.77 1.37
C MET A 13 4.90 15.26 -0.05
N VAL A 14 4.62 14.00 -0.29
CA VAL A 14 4.86 13.33 -1.56
C VAL A 14 3.53 12.81 -2.09
N SER A 15 3.23 13.09 -3.36
CA SER A 15 2.10 12.45 -4.05
C SER A 15 2.37 10.95 -4.14
N ALA A 16 1.42 10.16 -3.73
CA ALA A 16 1.59 8.73 -3.47
C ALA A 16 0.31 8.01 -3.83
N VAL A 17 0.10 7.80 -5.13
CA VAL A 17 -1.07 7.07 -5.62
C VAL A 17 -1.17 5.71 -4.92
N GLY A 18 -2.32 5.45 -4.32
CA GLY A 18 -2.58 4.24 -3.57
C GLY A 18 -4.07 3.92 -3.59
N GLU A 19 -4.75 3.98 -2.46
CA GLU A 19 -6.19 3.81 -2.42
C GLU A 19 -6.94 4.91 -3.18
N ALA A 20 -6.35 6.11 -3.29
CA ALA A 20 -6.87 7.22 -4.09
C ALA A 20 -5.78 7.83 -4.96
N ASP A 21 -6.19 8.46 -6.07
CA ASP A 21 -5.27 9.08 -7.04
C ASP A 21 -4.56 10.32 -6.47
N ASP A 22 -5.19 11.00 -5.53
CA ASP A 22 -4.71 12.23 -4.90
C ASP A 22 -4.12 12.00 -3.49
N GLU A 23 -3.85 10.75 -3.16
CA GLU A 23 -3.25 10.39 -1.89
C GLU A 23 -1.82 10.90 -1.77
N ILE A 24 -1.40 11.16 -0.54
CA ILE A 24 -0.05 11.57 -0.20
C ILE A 24 0.47 10.76 0.97
N TYR A 25 1.79 10.65 1.09
CA TYR A 25 2.41 10.38 2.38
C TYR A 25 3.18 11.61 2.88
N VAL A 26 3.37 11.68 4.18
CA VAL A 26 4.15 12.72 4.84
C VAL A 26 5.30 12.10 5.59
N TRP A 27 6.52 12.55 5.27
CA TRP A 27 7.74 12.15 5.97
C TRP A 27 8.20 13.26 6.91
N LEU A 28 8.31 12.95 8.20
CA LEU A 28 8.90 13.82 9.22
C LEU A 28 10.37 13.43 9.38
N GLU A 29 11.24 14.26 8.79
CA GLU A 29 12.65 13.89 8.59
C GLU A 29 13.42 13.76 9.90
N ASP A 30 13.28 14.73 10.80
CA ASP A 30 14.05 14.78 12.04
C ASP A 30 13.58 13.69 13.04
N ASP A 31 12.30 13.31 13.00
CA ASP A 31 11.71 12.28 13.87
C ASP A 31 11.71 10.89 13.22
N GLN A 32 12.03 10.78 11.95
CA GLN A 32 11.95 9.54 11.16
C GLN A 32 10.56 8.87 11.22
N ILE A 33 9.52 9.69 11.16
CA ILE A 33 8.13 9.22 11.18
C ILE A 33 7.53 9.30 9.78
N MET A 34 6.93 8.19 9.34
CA MET A 34 6.18 8.07 8.10
C MET A 34 4.68 8.09 8.39
N CYS A 35 3.96 9.10 7.88
CA CYS A 35 2.49 9.11 7.86
C CYS A 35 2.05 8.69 6.46
N CYS A 36 1.60 7.45 6.29
CA CYS A 36 1.39 6.88 4.96
C CYS A 36 -0.06 6.95 4.47
N GLY A 37 -0.99 7.52 5.27
CA GLY A 37 -2.41 7.52 4.91
C GLY A 37 -2.93 6.10 4.70
N ASP A 38 -3.83 5.94 3.75
CA ASP A 38 -4.41 4.65 3.38
C ASP A 38 -3.57 3.88 2.35
N ASN A 39 -2.33 4.30 2.09
CA ASN A 39 -1.37 3.44 1.38
C ASN A 39 -1.12 2.12 2.12
N TYR A 40 -1.24 2.13 3.44
CA TYR A 40 -1.31 0.94 4.29
C TYR A 40 -2.28 1.19 5.45
N TYR A 41 -3.19 0.27 5.74
CA TYR A 41 -4.16 0.41 6.83
C TYR A 41 -4.50 -0.90 7.58
N GLY A 42 -3.63 -1.91 7.47
CA GLY A 42 -3.67 -3.08 8.36
C GLY A 42 -4.84 -4.04 8.16
N CYS A 43 -5.41 -4.08 6.96
CA CYS A 43 -6.33 -5.12 6.50
C CYS A 43 -6.22 -5.27 4.99
N TRP A 44 -6.90 -6.26 4.39
CA TRP A 44 -6.89 -6.44 2.93
C TRP A 44 -7.39 -5.17 2.24
N PRO A 45 -6.64 -4.62 1.27
CA PRO A 45 -6.99 -3.35 0.66
C PRO A 45 -8.15 -3.49 -0.34
N ASN A 46 -8.90 -2.42 -0.48
CA ASN A 46 -9.90 -2.31 -1.53
C ASN A 46 -9.20 -2.03 -2.87
N LEU A 47 -8.90 -3.07 -3.65
CA LEU A 47 -8.26 -2.92 -4.96
C LEU A 47 -9.21 -2.45 -6.07
N TYR A 48 -10.42 -2.05 -5.74
CA TYR A 48 -11.46 -1.66 -6.69
C TYR A 48 -12.20 -0.40 -6.25
N ALA A 49 -12.71 0.35 -7.20
CA ALA A 49 -13.50 1.55 -6.96
C ALA A 49 -15.00 1.24 -7.06
N ILE A 50 -15.71 1.16 -5.92
CA ILE A 50 -17.15 0.84 -5.90
C ILE A 50 -18.03 2.09 -6.08
N ARG A 51 -17.58 3.27 -5.64
CA ARG A 51 -18.44 4.43 -5.45
C ARG A 51 -18.37 5.45 -6.58
N GLY A 52 -18.06 5.00 -7.80
CA GLY A 52 -17.96 5.88 -8.97
C GLY A 52 -16.70 6.75 -9.00
N THR A 53 -15.69 6.42 -8.21
CA THR A 53 -14.36 7.01 -8.30
C THR A 53 -13.59 6.41 -9.48
N MET A 54 -12.45 7.02 -9.83
CA MET A 54 -11.52 6.45 -10.81
C MET A 54 -11.08 5.04 -10.39
N TYR A 55 -10.64 4.22 -11.35
CA TYR A 55 -10.02 2.94 -11.02
C TYR A 55 -8.77 3.17 -10.17
N ARG A 56 -8.46 2.24 -9.30
CA ARG A 56 -7.23 2.28 -8.50
C ARG A 56 -6.09 1.69 -9.30
N ASP A 57 -5.02 2.45 -9.48
CA ASP A 57 -3.82 1.97 -10.15
C ASP A 57 -2.99 1.11 -9.19
N VAL A 58 -3.28 -0.19 -9.20
CA VAL A 58 -2.63 -1.15 -8.32
C VAL A 58 -1.12 -1.23 -8.56
N ALA A 59 -0.67 -1.08 -9.81
CA ALA A 59 0.76 -1.10 -10.14
C ALA A 59 1.48 0.11 -9.52
N THR A 60 0.92 1.32 -9.68
CA THR A 60 1.47 2.52 -9.05
C THR A 60 1.39 2.45 -7.53
N TRP A 61 0.36 1.84 -6.96
CA TRP A 61 0.28 1.62 -5.50
C TRP A 61 1.42 0.74 -4.98
N ILE A 62 1.76 -0.34 -5.70
CA ILE A 62 2.92 -1.18 -5.38
C ILE A 62 4.22 -0.36 -5.40
N ASP A 63 4.40 0.50 -6.41
CA ASP A 63 5.57 1.39 -6.50
C ASP A 63 5.63 2.38 -5.33
N THR A 64 4.49 2.96 -4.94
CA THR A 64 4.38 3.82 -3.76
C THR A 64 4.79 3.09 -2.47
N LEU A 65 4.33 1.85 -2.28
CA LEU A 65 4.71 1.04 -1.13
C LEU A 65 6.21 0.72 -1.12
N ASN A 66 6.80 0.46 -2.29
CA ASN A 66 8.25 0.30 -2.44
C ASN A 66 9.00 1.57 -2.04
N GLU A 67 8.50 2.74 -2.45
CA GLU A 67 9.10 4.02 -2.08
C GLU A 67 9.03 4.25 -0.56
N ILE A 68 7.87 4.05 0.06
CA ILE A 68 7.69 4.15 1.51
C ILE A 68 8.65 3.23 2.28
N LEU A 69 8.84 1.99 1.82
CA LEU A 69 9.74 1.01 2.44
C LEU A 69 11.22 1.38 2.35
N ASN A 70 11.62 2.31 1.47
CA ASN A 70 13.00 2.80 1.36
C ASN A 70 13.34 3.86 2.42
N TYR A 71 12.34 4.44 3.10
CA TYR A 71 12.60 5.39 4.17
C TYR A 71 13.06 4.68 5.45
N PRO A 72 14.01 5.27 6.21
CA PRO A 72 14.49 4.70 7.47
C PRO A 72 13.52 5.01 8.63
N ALA A 73 12.24 4.68 8.45
CA ALA A 73 11.20 5.02 9.40
C ALA A 73 11.35 4.23 10.71
N VAL A 74 11.30 4.92 11.84
CA VAL A 74 11.22 4.33 13.18
C VAL A 74 9.77 4.10 13.62
N ALA A 75 8.83 4.85 13.02
CA ALA A 75 7.40 4.66 13.20
C ALA A 75 6.68 4.91 11.87
N LEU A 76 5.65 4.12 11.58
CA LEU A 76 4.75 4.31 10.46
C LEU A 76 3.33 4.45 11.00
N LEU A 77 2.72 5.58 10.68
CA LEU A 77 1.36 5.93 11.05
C LEU A 77 0.45 5.70 9.84
N PRO A 78 -0.35 4.63 9.83
CA PRO A 78 -1.33 4.40 8.78
C PRO A 78 -2.55 5.31 8.93
N GLY A 79 -3.40 5.36 7.90
CA GLY A 79 -4.68 6.07 7.97
C GLY A 79 -5.64 5.44 8.97
N HIS A 80 -5.56 4.12 9.15
CA HIS A 80 -6.36 3.32 10.08
C HIS A 80 -5.49 2.33 10.83
N THR A 81 -6.03 1.72 11.88
CA THR A 81 -5.40 0.70 12.71
C THR A 81 -4.25 1.24 13.58
N ARG A 82 -3.33 0.38 13.97
CA ARG A 82 -2.26 0.72 14.90
C ARG A 82 -1.00 1.24 14.20
N VAL A 83 -0.22 2.01 14.93
CA VAL A 83 1.13 2.40 14.51
C VAL A 83 2.01 1.15 14.38
N LEU A 84 2.84 1.11 13.33
CA LEU A 84 3.90 0.12 13.18
C LEU A 84 5.24 0.72 13.64
N TRP A 85 6.04 -0.10 14.31
CA TRP A 85 7.35 0.30 14.79
C TRP A 85 8.47 -0.31 13.94
N GLN A 86 9.65 0.29 13.99
CA GLN A 86 10.83 -0.03 13.17
C GLN A 86 11.01 -1.53 12.86
N ASN A 87 10.89 -2.37 13.87
CA ASN A 87 11.16 -3.80 13.75
C ASN A 87 10.14 -4.56 12.89
N GLU A 88 8.96 -4.00 12.69
CA GLU A 88 7.85 -4.65 12.00
C GLU A 88 7.47 -3.98 10.69
N ILE A 89 7.85 -2.71 10.45
CA ILE A 89 7.45 -1.94 9.27
C ILE A 89 7.78 -2.71 7.99
N LYS A 90 9.05 -3.09 7.81
CA LYS A 90 9.48 -3.80 6.59
C LYS A 90 8.80 -5.15 6.41
N ALA A 91 8.61 -5.89 7.49
CA ALA A 91 7.97 -7.19 7.44
C ALA A 91 6.48 -7.08 7.09
N ILE A 92 5.76 -6.18 7.75
CA ILE A 92 4.31 -6.06 7.60
C ILE A 92 3.96 -5.36 6.28
N VAL A 93 4.49 -4.15 6.04
CA VAL A 93 4.20 -3.40 4.81
C VAL A 93 4.77 -4.09 3.58
N GLY A 94 5.93 -4.75 3.70
CA GLY A 94 6.49 -5.56 2.63
C GLY A 94 5.59 -6.75 2.27
N THR A 95 5.08 -7.48 3.26
CA THR A 95 4.13 -8.57 3.02
C THR A 95 2.80 -8.07 2.43
N PHE A 96 2.31 -6.92 2.89
CA PHE A 96 1.12 -6.27 2.33
C PHE A 96 1.31 -5.94 0.84
N ARG A 97 2.44 -5.31 0.48
CA ARG A 97 2.82 -5.02 -0.89
C ARG A 97 2.94 -6.30 -1.73
N ASP A 98 3.62 -7.34 -1.24
CA ASP A 98 3.81 -8.61 -1.94
C ASP A 98 2.49 -9.33 -2.20
N ALA A 99 1.55 -9.25 -1.26
CA ALA A 99 0.21 -9.81 -1.42
C ALA A 99 -0.61 -9.11 -2.51
N ILE A 100 -0.52 -7.79 -2.59
CA ILE A 100 -1.16 -6.99 -3.66
C ILE A 100 -0.54 -7.34 -5.02
N GLU A 101 0.79 -7.40 -5.07
CA GLU A 101 1.55 -7.75 -6.28
C GLU A 101 1.21 -9.16 -6.78
N ASP A 102 1.11 -10.15 -5.89
CA ASP A 102 0.71 -11.52 -6.21
C ASP A 102 -0.67 -11.59 -6.89
N ILE A 103 -1.65 -10.85 -6.37
CA ILE A 103 -2.99 -10.76 -6.96
C ILE A 103 -2.96 -10.07 -8.32
N LEU A 104 -2.20 -8.98 -8.46
CA LEU A 104 -2.06 -8.26 -9.73
C LEU A 104 -1.47 -9.17 -10.81
N PHE A 105 -0.34 -9.82 -10.53
CA PHE A 105 0.32 -10.67 -11.53
C PHE A 105 -0.51 -11.91 -11.88
N LYS A 106 -1.14 -12.56 -10.92
CA LYS A 106 -2.05 -13.68 -11.21
C LYS A 106 -3.22 -13.24 -12.10
N THR A 107 -3.73 -12.03 -11.87
CA THR A 107 -4.82 -11.49 -12.71
C THR A 107 -4.34 -11.23 -14.13
N LEU A 108 -3.17 -10.60 -14.29
CA LEU A 108 -2.57 -10.35 -15.60
C LEU A 108 -2.25 -11.65 -16.34
N ASP A 109 -1.75 -12.67 -15.64
CA ASP A 109 -1.49 -13.98 -16.23
C ASP A 109 -2.77 -14.64 -16.75
N CYS A 110 -3.87 -14.61 -16.00
CA CYS A 110 -5.16 -15.11 -16.45
C CYS A 110 -5.65 -14.35 -17.70
N MET A 111 -5.51 -13.03 -17.71
CA MET A 111 -5.88 -12.20 -18.87
C MET A 111 -5.04 -12.54 -20.11
N ASN A 112 -3.72 -12.71 -19.94
CA ASN A 112 -2.80 -13.07 -21.03
C ASN A 112 -3.09 -14.47 -21.60
N GLN A 113 -3.66 -15.37 -20.79
CA GLN A 113 -4.13 -16.69 -21.20
C GLN A 113 -5.51 -16.66 -21.87
N GLY A 114 -6.15 -15.47 -21.96
CA GLY A 114 -7.47 -15.31 -22.57
C GLY A 114 -8.62 -15.83 -21.70
N MET A 115 -8.42 -15.95 -20.39
CA MET A 115 -9.48 -16.38 -19.48
C MET A 115 -10.58 -15.32 -19.39
N SER A 116 -11.82 -15.78 -19.28
CA SER A 116 -12.96 -14.91 -18.98
C SER A 116 -12.87 -14.34 -17.57
N LEU A 117 -13.64 -13.29 -17.30
CA LEU A 117 -13.74 -12.71 -15.97
C LEU A 117 -14.11 -13.76 -14.90
N GLU A 118 -15.09 -14.61 -15.20
CA GLU A 118 -15.55 -15.66 -14.30
C GLU A 118 -14.46 -16.69 -13.99
N GLU A 119 -13.68 -17.09 -14.99
CA GLU A 119 -12.54 -17.99 -14.83
C GLU A 119 -11.43 -17.32 -14.02
N THR A 120 -11.12 -16.06 -14.31
CA THR A 120 -10.12 -15.29 -13.57
C THR A 120 -10.48 -15.21 -12.08
N VAL A 121 -11.72 -14.84 -11.74
CA VAL A 121 -12.19 -14.77 -10.34
C VAL A 121 -12.11 -16.13 -9.61
N LYS A 122 -12.31 -17.25 -10.32
CA LYS A 122 -12.16 -18.59 -9.74
C LYS A 122 -10.71 -18.97 -9.49
N ASN A 123 -9.80 -18.55 -10.38
CA ASN A 123 -8.39 -18.94 -10.34
C ASN A 123 -7.52 -18.01 -9.47
N VAL A 124 -7.78 -16.70 -9.48
CA VAL A 124 -7.02 -15.75 -8.69
C VAL A 124 -7.45 -15.83 -7.23
N LYS A 125 -6.55 -16.30 -6.40
CA LYS A 125 -6.74 -16.42 -4.94
C LYS A 125 -5.49 -15.92 -4.23
N LEU A 126 -5.70 -15.32 -3.06
CA LEU A 126 -4.61 -14.97 -2.17
C LEU A 126 -3.79 -16.22 -1.82
N ALA A 127 -2.47 -16.12 -1.99
CA ALA A 127 -1.60 -17.28 -1.70
C ALA A 127 -1.68 -17.68 -0.22
N PRO A 128 -1.56 -18.99 0.11
CA PRO A 128 -1.70 -19.48 1.49
C PRO A 128 -0.77 -18.77 2.49
N ILE A 129 0.41 -18.37 2.06
CA ILE A 129 1.38 -17.66 2.91
C ILE A 129 0.86 -16.30 3.44
N TYR A 130 -0.16 -15.74 2.80
CA TYR A 130 -0.77 -14.46 3.19
C TYR A 130 -2.08 -14.63 3.97
N GLN A 131 -2.74 -15.80 3.89
CA GLN A 131 -4.09 -16.00 4.44
C GLN A 131 -4.15 -15.93 5.97
N ASP A 132 -3.06 -16.30 6.66
CA ASP A 132 -2.99 -16.29 8.13
C ASP A 132 -2.42 -14.98 8.69
N LYS A 133 -2.32 -13.94 7.89
CA LYS A 133 -1.81 -12.63 8.33
C LYS A 133 -2.95 -11.77 8.85
N GLU A 134 -2.93 -11.46 10.15
CA GLU A 134 -3.95 -10.63 10.81
C GLU A 134 -4.18 -9.28 10.09
N TYR A 135 -3.10 -8.70 9.55
CA TYR A 135 -3.13 -7.43 8.82
C TYR A 135 -3.50 -7.56 7.33
N LEU A 136 -3.97 -8.73 6.89
CA LEU A 136 -4.54 -9.01 5.57
C LEU A 136 -5.94 -9.65 5.67
N GLY A 137 -6.50 -9.75 6.88
CA GLY A 137 -7.81 -10.31 7.15
C GLY A 137 -8.96 -9.32 7.01
#